data_c4b897d490598071b699d2bbd27ca5ed
#
_entry.id   c4b897d490598071b699d2bbd27ca5ed
#
_cell.length_a   1.000
_cell.length_b   1.000
_cell.length_c   1.000
_cell.angle_alpha   90.00
_cell.angle_beta   90.00
_cell.angle_gamma   90.00
#
_symmetry.space_group_name_H-M   'P 1'
#
loop_
_entity.id
_entity.type
_entity.pdbx_description
1 polymer ?
#
loop_
_entity_poly.entity_id
_entity_poly.type
_entity_poly.pdbx_seq_one_letter_code
_entity_poly.pdbx_strand_id
1 'polypeptide(L)'
;MIGSVSFVQILALINSILSTGTAVTAFSLLIYIVRYNFRSPVARAFSVLLGCVMWVYVGDSILYRAADAEATEMWLRAQWIGIALVPAAYLHFSDNVLRTTNSFSRLHRAIVYVAYISGFMFMGLALLGDTIVTHGVLQRSTPHLNPGPLFGVYLAYFSGAAIAGM
;
A
#
# COMPACT_ATOMS: atom_id res chain seq x y z
N MET A 1 -37.96 17.92 -1.86
CA MET A 1 -37.61 16.71 -1.10
C MET A 1 -36.09 16.68 -0.97
N ILE A 2 -35.54 17.14 0.12
CA ILE A 2 -34.11 16.98 0.46
C ILE A 2 -34.01 15.56 0.98
N GLY A 3 -33.53 14.63 0.11
CA GLY A 3 -33.35 13.24 0.49
C GLY A 3 -32.38 13.16 1.65
N SER A 4 -32.75 12.47 2.71
CA SER A 4 -31.87 12.17 3.85
C SER A 4 -30.63 11.44 3.33
N VAL A 5 -29.51 12.11 3.31
CA VAL A 5 -28.22 11.50 2.98
C VAL A 5 -27.98 10.40 4.02
N SER A 6 -27.87 9.15 3.57
CA SER A 6 -27.71 8.04 4.51
C SER A 6 -26.33 8.15 5.20
N PHE A 7 -26.24 7.71 6.45
CA PHE A 7 -24.98 7.71 7.22
C PHE A 7 -23.83 7.04 6.43
N VAL A 8 -24.14 5.99 5.67
CA VAL A 8 -23.18 5.29 4.80
C VAL A 8 -22.64 6.20 3.69
N GLN A 9 -23.48 7.04 3.09
CA GLN A 9 -23.06 8.01 2.05
C GLN A 9 -22.12 9.08 2.62
N ILE A 10 -22.37 9.54 3.84
CA ILE A 10 -21.48 10.49 4.53
C ILE A 10 -20.13 9.85 4.81
N LEU A 11 -20.09 8.63 5.34
CA LEU A 11 -18.84 7.91 5.58
C LEU A 11 -18.05 7.67 4.29
N ALA A 12 -18.74 7.29 3.23
CA ALA A 12 -18.14 7.07 1.94
C ALA A 12 -17.53 8.37 1.38
N LEU A 13 -18.22 9.49 1.51
CA LEU A 13 -17.71 10.81 1.11
C LEU A 13 -16.46 11.21 1.92
N ILE A 14 -16.52 11.05 3.24
CA ILE A 14 -15.37 11.31 4.13
C ILE A 14 -14.16 10.46 3.72
N ASN A 15 -14.37 9.16 3.51
CA ASN A 15 -13.30 8.26 3.08
C ASN A 15 -12.68 8.70 1.74
N SER A 16 -13.50 9.08 0.76
CA SER A 16 -13.02 9.59 -0.54
C SER A 16 -12.19 10.87 -0.40
N ILE A 17 -12.63 11.81 0.44
CA ILE A 17 -11.88 13.06 0.70
C ILE A 17 -10.53 12.74 1.37
N LEU A 18 -10.52 11.87 2.38
CA LEU A 18 -9.31 11.47 3.09
C LEU A 18 -8.34 10.72 2.17
N SER A 19 -8.81 9.76 1.38
CA SER A 19 -7.99 9.02 0.42
C SER A 19 -7.35 9.95 -0.62
N THR A 20 -8.15 10.85 -1.20
CA THR A 20 -7.64 11.83 -2.18
C THR A 20 -6.64 12.79 -1.52
N GLY A 21 -6.94 13.30 -0.33
CA GLY A 21 -6.04 14.16 0.44
C GLY A 21 -4.71 13.48 0.76
N THR A 22 -4.75 12.22 1.15
CA THR A 22 -3.55 11.41 1.41
C THR A 22 -2.73 11.19 0.13
N ALA A 23 -3.39 10.87 -0.99
CA ALA A 23 -2.72 10.72 -2.28
C ALA A 23 -2.00 12.01 -2.71
N VAL A 24 -2.67 13.16 -2.62
CA VAL A 24 -2.09 14.48 -2.97
C VAL A 24 -0.92 14.82 -2.06
N THR A 25 -1.06 14.59 -0.75
CA THR A 25 0.00 14.88 0.22
C THR A 25 1.22 13.98 -0.01
N ALA A 26 1.02 12.67 -0.21
CA ALA A 26 2.08 11.72 -0.50
C ALA A 26 2.80 12.07 -1.82
N PHE A 27 2.05 12.44 -2.85
CA PHE A 27 2.61 12.86 -4.14
C PHE A 27 3.44 14.15 -4.02
N SER A 28 2.92 15.16 -3.31
CA SER A 28 3.62 16.43 -3.09
C SER A 28 4.94 16.22 -2.33
N LEU A 29 4.90 15.39 -1.26
CA LEU A 29 6.09 15.01 -0.51
C LEU A 29 7.09 14.23 -1.38
N LEU A 30 6.60 13.29 -2.19
CA LEU A 30 7.43 12.50 -3.10
C LEU A 30 8.18 13.41 -4.08
N ILE A 31 7.48 14.35 -4.74
CA ILE A 31 8.10 15.31 -5.65
C ILE A 31 9.12 16.17 -4.91
N TYR A 32 8.78 16.69 -3.73
CA TYR A 32 9.69 17.49 -2.93
C TYR A 32 10.99 16.74 -2.62
N ILE A 33 10.89 15.49 -2.16
CA ILE A 33 12.05 14.66 -1.81
C ILE A 33 12.90 14.35 -3.05
N VAL A 34 12.27 13.94 -4.14
CA VAL A 34 12.96 13.64 -5.40
C VAL A 34 13.70 14.86 -5.94
N ARG A 35 13.10 16.06 -5.81
CA ARG A 35 13.69 17.29 -6.33
C ARG A 35 14.84 17.83 -5.47
N TYR A 36 14.73 17.73 -4.13
CA TYR A 36 15.65 18.42 -3.23
C TYR A 36 16.55 17.51 -2.40
N ASN A 37 16.12 16.28 -2.08
CA ASN A 37 16.78 15.41 -1.10
C ASN A 37 17.12 14.01 -1.62
N PHE A 38 16.99 13.72 -2.90
CA PHE A 38 17.15 12.37 -3.45
C PHE A 38 18.57 11.78 -3.29
N ARG A 39 19.56 12.59 -2.93
CA ARG A 39 20.94 12.12 -2.65
C ARG A 39 21.04 11.32 -1.35
N SER A 40 20.19 11.59 -0.37
CA SER A 40 20.18 10.85 0.90
C SER A 40 19.60 9.43 0.73
N PRO A 41 20.29 8.38 1.23
CA PRO A 41 19.75 7.01 1.21
C PRO A 41 18.41 6.89 1.95
N VAL A 42 18.26 7.60 3.08
CA VAL A 42 17.02 7.66 3.86
C VAL A 42 15.88 8.25 3.03
N ALA A 43 16.15 9.37 2.34
CA ALA A 43 15.15 10.03 1.51
C ALA A 43 14.71 9.15 0.33
N ARG A 44 15.64 8.40 -0.29
CA ARG A 44 15.29 7.43 -1.35
C ARG A 44 14.40 6.31 -0.84
N ALA A 45 14.75 5.71 0.29
CA ALA A 45 13.93 4.64 0.89
C ALA A 45 12.54 5.16 1.29
N PHE A 46 12.46 6.36 1.84
CA PHE A 46 11.20 7.01 2.16
C PHE A 46 10.37 7.33 0.91
N SER A 47 11.02 7.72 -0.21
CA SER A 47 10.33 7.93 -1.49
C SER A 47 9.68 6.65 -2.02
N VAL A 48 10.32 5.48 -1.85
CA VAL A 48 9.72 4.19 -2.23
C VAL A 48 8.48 3.91 -1.38
N LEU A 49 8.56 4.11 -0.07
CA LEU A 49 7.42 3.92 0.83
C LEU A 49 6.26 4.86 0.47
N LEU A 50 6.54 6.15 0.24
CA LEU A 50 5.54 7.12 -0.21
C LEU A 50 4.92 6.74 -1.56
N GLY A 51 5.72 6.22 -2.49
CA GLY A 51 5.23 5.74 -3.79
C GLY A 51 4.25 4.58 -3.64
N CYS A 52 4.54 3.62 -2.78
CA CYS A 52 3.62 2.51 -2.48
C CYS A 52 2.31 3.03 -1.85
N VAL A 53 2.40 3.91 -0.85
CA VAL A 53 1.22 4.51 -0.20
C VAL A 53 0.40 5.32 -1.19
N MET A 54 1.05 6.18 -1.98
CA MET A 54 0.39 6.97 -3.02
C MET A 54 -0.37 6.07 -4.00
N TRP A 55 0.24 4.97 -4.46
CA TRP A 55 -0.38 4.04 -5.39
C TRP A 55 -1.68 3.46 -4.85
N VAL A 56 -1.70 3.04 -3.57
CA VAL A 56 -2.92 2.51 -2.92
C VAL A 56 -4.02 3.57 -2.88
N TYR A 57 -3.72 4.78 -2.43
CA TYR A 57 -4.73 5.83 -2.29
C TYR A 57 -5.19 6.43 -3.62
N VAL A 58 -4.35 6.42 -4.65
CA VAL A 58 -4.77 6.72 -6.03
C VAL A 58 -5.78 5.66 -6.51
N GLY A 59 -5.50 4.38 -6.25
CA GLY A 59 -6.44 3.28 -6.53
C GLY A 59 -7.79 3.49 -5.84
N ASP A 60 -7.80 3.83 -4.56
CA ASP A 60 -9.03 4.16 -3.81
C ASP A 60 -9.82 5.30 -4.47
N SER A 61 -9.12 6.35 -4.91
CA SER A 61 -9.76 7.50 -5.56
C SER A 61 -10.39 7.13 -6.92
N ILE A 62 -9.80 6.17 -7.62
CA ILE A 62 -10.32 5.67 -8.90
C ILE A 62 -11.51 4.72 -8.67
N LEU A 63 -11.43 3.85 -7.65
CA LEU A 63 -12.52 2.94 -7.30
C LEU A 63 -13.85 3.67 -7.08
N TYR A 64 -13.81 4.88 -6.53
CA TYR A 64 -14.98 5.70 -6.34
C TYR A 64 -15.71 6.09 -7.65
N ARG A 65 -15.00 5.99 -8.79
CA ARG A 65 -15.48 6.35 -10.13
C ARG A 65 -15.65 5.13 -11.03
N ALA A 66 -15.30 3.93 -10.57
CA ALA A 66 -15.40 2.71 -11.36
C ALA A 66 -16.87 2.44 -11.71
N ALA A 67 -17.15 2.25 -13.03
CA ALA A 67 -18.49 2.16 -13.55
C ALA A 67 -19.07 0.75 -13.47
N ASP A 68 -18.20 -0.28 -13.44
CA ASP A 68 -18.58 -1.68 -13.49
C ASP A 68 -17.78 -2.54 -12.49
N ALA A 69 -18.23 -3.78 -12.32
CA ALA A 69 -17.62 -4.71 -11.38
C ALA A 69 -16.23 -5.18 -11.83
N GLU A 70 -16.01 -5.32 -13.13
CA GLU A 70 -14.74 -5.78 -13.69
C GLU A 70 -13.64 -4.73 -13.48
N ALA A 71 -13.92 -3.47 -13.79
CA ALA A 71 -13.00 -2.37 -13.52
C ALA A 71 -12.72 -2.21 -12.02
N THR A 72 -13.73 -2.41 -11.18
CA THR A 72 -13.59 -2.37 -9.71
C THR A 72 -12.63 -3.46 -9.22
N GLU A 73 -12.81 -4.70 -9.67
CA GLU A 73 -11.92 -5.80 -9.29
C GLU A 73 -10.49 -5.57 -9.80
N MET A 74 -10.33 -5.13 -11.04
CA MET A 74 -9.02 -4.83 -11.61
C MET A 74 -8.27 -3.79 -10.76
N TRP A 75 -8.93 -2.71 -10.34
CA TRP A 75 -8.30 -1.69 -9.51
C TRP A 75 -8.01 -2.17 -8.08
N LEU A 76 -8.89 -2.96 -7.48
CA LEU A 76 -8.64 -3.58 -6.18
C LEU A 76 -7.42 -4.50 -6.23
N ARG A 77 -7.25 -5.28 -7.30
CA ARG A 77 -6.04 -6.10 -7.51
C ARG A 77 -4.82 -5.24 -7.78
N ALA A 78 -4.94 -4.19 -8.59
CA ALA A 78 -3.83 -3.28 -8.89
C ALA A 78 -3.28 -2.57 -7.64
N GLN A 79 -4.10 -2.30 -6.63
CA GLN A 79 -3.64 -1.73 -5.35
C GLN A 79 -2.65 -2.66 -4.62
N TRP A 80 -2.69 -3.98 -4.88
CA TRP A 80 -1.75 -4.92 -4.28
C TRP A 80 -0.30 -4.71 -4.70
N ILE A 81 -0.05 -3.96 -5.78
CA ILE A 81 1.30 -3.49 -6.13
C ILE A 81 1.89 -2.66 -4.97
N GLY A 82 1.12 -1.73 -4.45
CA GLY A 82 1.53 -0.94 -3.28
C GLY A 82 1.46 -1.74 -1.98
N ILE A 83 0.32 -2.39 -1.71
CA ILE A 83 0.05 -3.11 -0.45
C ILE A 83 1.12 -4.17 -0.15
N ALA A 84 1.49 -4.99 -1.14
CA ALA A 84 2.46 -6.06 -0.97
C ALA A 84 3.90 -5.55 -0.74
N LEU A 85 4.23 -4.36 -1.27
CA LEU A 85 5.58 -3.79 -1.17
C LEU A 85 5.76 -2.86 0.03
N VAL A 86 4.69 -2.36 0.66
CA VAL A 86 4.77 -1.48 1.84
C VAL A 86 5.64 -2.06 2.96
N PRO A 87 5.52 -3.36 3.37
CA PRO A 87 6.35 -3.92 4.43
C PRO A 87 7.85 -3.89 4.11
N ALA A 88 8.21 -4.23 2.86
CA ALA A 88 9.59 -4.19 2.39
C ALA A 88 10.14 -2.75 2.32
N ALA A 89 9.34 -1.81 1.82
CA ALA A 89 9.69 -0.40 1.75
C ALA A 89 9.88 0.21 3.15
N TYR A 90 9.04 -0.18 4.10
CA TYR A 90 9.16 0.23 5.51
C TYR A 90 10.46 -0.29 6.14
N LEU A 91 10.77 -1.59 5.98
CA LEU A 91 12.04 -2.17 6.45
C LEU A 91 13.25 -1.49 5.81
N HIS A 92 13.17 -1.20 4.52
CA HIS A 92 14.23 -0.50 3.81
C HIS A 92 14.44 0.92 4.36
N PHE A 93 13.35 1.62 4.66
CA PHE A 93 13.42 2.93 5.29
C PHE A 93 14.02 2.84 6.68
N SER A 94 13.55 1.90 7.52
CA SER A 94 14.07 1.67 8.87
C SER A 94 15.58 1.33 8.87
N ASP A 95 16.02 0.40 7.99
CA ASP A 95 17.45 0.07 7.83
C ASP A 95 18.31 1.30 7.52
N ASN A 96 17.82 2.19 6.62
CA ASN A 96 18.56 3.41 6.30
C ASN A 96 18.57 4.43 7.45
N VAL A 97 17.52 4.52 8.25
CA VAL A 97 17.49 5.36 9.45
C VAL A 97 18.44 4.82 10.50
N LEU A 98 18.43 3.50 10.78
CA LEU A 98 19.35 2.86 11.73
C LEU A 98 20.83 3.06 11.36
N ARG A 99 21.15 3.13 10.07
CA ARG A 99 22.51 3.44 9.60
C ARG A 99 22.98 4.84 9.98
N THR A 100 22.08 5.81 10.11
CA THR A 100 22.44 7.17 10.54
C THR A 100 22.87 7.21 12.00
N THR A 101 22.44 6.23 12.81
CA THR A 101 22.78 6.10 14.23
C THR A 101 23.95 5.12 14.50
N ASN A 102 24.67 4.71 13.45
CA ASN A 102 25.80 3.77 13.51
C ASN A 102 25.45 2.34 13.98
N SER A 103 24.18 1.97 13.96
CA SER A 103 23.65 0.64 14.35
C SER A 103 23.55 -0.29 13.15
N PHE A 104 24.63 -0.43 12.36
CA PHE A 104 24.64 -1.22 11.15
C PHE A 104 24.71 -2.72 11.42
N SER A 105 23.78 -3.51 10.88
CA SER A 105 23.84 -4.97 10.86
C SER A 105 23.72 -5.49 9.42
N ARG A 106 24.61 -6.42 9.01
CA ARG A 106 24.50 -7.14 7.72
C ARG A 106 23.21 -7.94 7.66
N LEU A 107 22.72 -8.42 8.82
CA LEU A 107 21.47 -9.17 8.92
C LEU A 107 20.27 -8.31 8.52
N HIS A 108 20.17 -7.05 8.97
CA HIS A 108 19.09 -6.16 8.60
C HIS A 108 19.00 -5.96 7.08
N ARG A 109 20.16 -5.79 6.42
CA ARG A 109 20.18 -5.69 4.95
C ARG A 109 19.67 -6.96 4.27
N ALA A 110 20.05 -8.14 4.76
CA ALA A 110 19.54 -9.41 4.22
C ALA A 110 18.01 -9.52 4.40
N ILE A 111 17.49 -9.12 5.57
CA ILE A 111 16.05 -9.08 5.85
C ILE A 111 15.33 -8.16 4.85
N VAL A 112 15.87 -6.98 4.53
CA VAL A 112 15.28 -6.07 3.53
C VAL A 112 15.21 -6.74 2.15
N TYR A 113 16.26 -7.43 1.69
CA TYR A 113 16.22 -8.14 0.41
C TYR A 113 15.19 -9.26 0.40
N VAL A 114 15.15 -10.08 1.46
CA VAL A 114 14.15 -11.14 1.60
C VAL A 114 12.74 -10.55 1.60
N ALA A 115 12.53 -9.43 2.29
CA ALA A 115 11.24 -8.75 2.32
C ALA A 115 10.82 -8.26 0.93
N TYR A 116 11.71 -7.70 0.12
CA TYR A 116 11.37 -7.33 -1.26
C TYR A 116 11.02 -8.54 -2.12
N ILE A 117 11.81 -9.63 -2.03
CA ILE A 117 11.51 -10.87 -2.77
C ILE A 117 10.13 -11.39 -2.38
N SER A 118 9.84 -11.46 -1.07
CA SER A 118 8.52 -11.87 -0.57
C SER A 118 7.40 -10.92 -1.02
N GLY A 119 7.64 -9.62 -0.99
CA GLY A 119 6.68 -8.61 -1.45
C GLY A 119 6.35 -8.77 -2.93
N PHE A 120 7.35 -8.96 -3.80
CA PHE A 120 7.13 -9.22 -5.23
C PHE A 120 6.41 -10.54 -5.48
N MET A 121 6.70 -11.58 -4.69
CA MET A 121 5.99 -12.85 -4.76
C MET A 121 4.50 -12.66 -4.40
N PHE A 122 4.20 -12.01 -3.27
CA PHE A 122 2.82 -11.74 -2.86
C PHE A 122 2.09 -10.84 -3.86
N MET A 123 2.76 -9.84 -4.41
CA MET A 123 2.23 -9.00 -5.48
C MET A 123 1.82 -9.85 -6.70
N GLY A 124 2.72 -10.71 -7.18
CA GLY A 124 2.43 -11.60 -8.31
C GLY A 124 1.26 -12.54 -8.04
N LEU A 125 1.21 -13.15 -6.85
CA LEU A 125 0.12 -14.03 -6.43
C LEU A 125 -1.23 -13.31 -6.30
N ALA A 126 -1.24 -12.03 -5.91
CA ALA A 126 -2.46 -11.24 -5.81
C ALA A 126 -2.96 -10.74 -7.18
N LEU A 127 -2.03 -10.44 -8.12
CA LEU A 127 -2.38 -9.94 -9.45
C LEU A 127 -2.79 -11.07 -10.40
N LEU A 128 -2.13 -12.22 -10.33
CA LEU A 128 -2.26 -13.30 -11.31
C LEU A 128 -3.14 -14.46 -10.84
N GLY A 129 -3.53 -14.49 -9.56
CA GLY A 129 -4.28 -15.62 -9.01
C GLY A 129 -5.20 -15.26 -7.85
N ASP A 130 -5.93 -16.26 -7.38
CA ASP A 130 -6.90 -16.14 -6.29
C ASP A 130 -6.36 -16.71 -4.96
N THR A 131 -5.02 -16.76 -4.82
CA THR A 131 -4.38 -17.37 -3.66
C THR A 131 -4.26 -16.43 -2.46
N ILE A 132 -4.02 -15.14 -2.71
CA ILE A 132 -3.93 -14.10 -1.66
C ILE A 132 -5.27 -13.42 -1.47
N VAL A 133 -5.92 -13.06 -2.58
CA VAL A 133 -7.24 -12.43 -2.63
C VAL A 133 -8.10 -13.11 -3.66
N THR A 134 -9.38 -13.26 -3.35
CA THR A 134 -10.38 -13.85 -4.24
C THR A 134 -11.44 -12.82 -4.60
N HIS A 135 -12.33 -13.19 -5.53
CA HIS A 135 -13.48 -12.36 -5.90
C HIS A 135 -14.25 -11.92 -4.65
N GLY A 136 -14.51 -10.63 -4.56
CA GLY A 136 -15.12 -9.99 -3.40
C GLY A 136 -16.48 -9.35 -3.72
N VAL A 137 -16.91 -8.47 -2.83
CA VAL A 137 -18.15 -7.70 -2.99
C VAL A 137 -17.84 -6.42 -3.76
N LEU A 138 -18.23 -6.39 -5.06
CA LEU A 138 -17.84 -5.34 -5.99
C LEU A 138 -18.92 -4.25 -6.19
N GLN A 139 -20.19 -4.57 -5.87
CA GLN A 139 -21.34 -3.69 -6.13
C GLN A 139 -21.87 -2.93 -4.90
N ARG A 140 -21.07 -2.79 -3.83
CA ARG A 140 -21.46 -2.05 -2.62
C ARG A 140 -20.71 -0.73 -2.50
N SER A 141 -21.17 0.13 -1.60
CA SER A 141 -20.52 1.40 -1.27
C SER A 141 -19.08 1.27 -0.77
N THR A 142 -18.67 0.07 -0.35
CA THR A 142 -17.31 -0.29 0.07
C THR A 142 -16.87 -1.57 -0.63
N PRO A 143 -16.44 -1.50 -1.91
CA PRO A 143 -15.96 -2.67 -2.63
C PRO A 143 -14.69 -3.23 -1.97
N HIS A 144 -14.60 -4.54 -1.87
CA HIS A 144 -13.43 -5.24 -1.31
C HIS A 144 -13.29 -6.64 -1.89
N LEU A 145 -12.06 -7.15 -1.90
CA LEU A 145 -11.74 -8.53 -2.21
C LEU A 145 -11.84 -9.38 -0.95
N ASN A 146 -12.18 -10.65 -1.10
CA ASN A 146 -12.18 -11.60 0.01
C ASN A 146 -10.75 -12.14 0.24
N PRO A 147 -10.39 -12.48 1.49
CA PRO A 147 -9.12 -13.11 1.78
C PRO A 147 -9.03 -14.50 1.14
N GLY A 148 -7.95 -14.76 0.45
CA GLY A 148 -7.62 -16.06 -0.12
C GLY A 148 -6.92 -16.98 0.89
N PRO A 149 -6.60 -18.24 0.51
CA PRO A 149 -6.01 -19.23 1.41
C PRO A 149 -4.63 -18.84 1.95
N LEU A 150 -3.84 -18.07 1.22
CA LEU A 150 -2.51 -17.59 1.66
C LEU A 150 -2.51 -16.20 2.30
N PHE A 151 -3.68 -15.59 2.48
CA PHE A 151 -3.80 -14.26 3.09
C PHE A 151 -3.19 -14.21 4.51
N GLY A 152 -3.35 -15.31 5.30
CA GLY A 152 -2.73 -15.43 6.64
C GLY A 152 -1.20 -15.39 6.60
N VAL A 153 -0.58 -15.96 5.57
CA VAL A 153 0.88 -15.94 5.37
C VAL A 153 1.34 -14.52 5.05
N TYR A 154 0.58 -13.80 4.22
CA TYR A 154 0.84 -12.38 3.95
C TYR A 154 0.73 -11.54 5.24
N LEU A 155 -0.28 -11.77 6.09
CA LEU A 155 -0.42 -11.07 7.37
C LEU A 155 0.79 -11.33 8.30
N ALA A 156 1.29 -12.57 8.34
CA ALA A 156 2.48 -12.92 9.12
C ALA A 156 3.73 -12.18 8.59
N TYR A 157 3.89 -12.12 7.26
CA TYR A 157 4.94 -11.33 6.62
C TYR A 157 4.84 -9.84 6.96
N PHE A 158 3.63 -9.26 6.84
CA PHE A 158 3.38 -7.85 7.15
C PHE A 158 3.72 -7.51 8.61
N SER A 159 3.19 -8.32 9.54
CA SER A 159 3.42 -8.15 10.97
C SER A 159 4.89 -8.34 11.36
N GLY A 160 5.54 -9.36 10.79
CA GLY A 160 6.96 -9.62 10.99
C GLY A 160 7.84 -8.46 10.50
N ALA A 161 7.53 -7.89 9.33
CA ALA A 161 8.23 -6.72 8.81
C ALA A 161 8.02 -5.48 9.69
N ALA A 162 6.80 -5.26 10.20
CA ALA A 162 6.50 -4.15 11.11
C ALA A 162 7.32 -4.26 12.41
N ILE A 163 7.37 -5.45 13.03
CA ILE A 163 8.14 -5.70 14.25
C ILE A 163 9.65 -5.57 13.99
N ALA A 164 10.16 -6.12 12.89
CA ALA A 164 11.59 -6.08 12.57
C ALA A 164 12.10 -4.67 12.23
N GLY A 165 11.20 -3.75 11.86
CA GLY A 165 11.52 -2.35 11.55
C GLY A 165 11.46 -1.40 12.74
N MET A 166 11.01 -1.87 13.91
CA MET A 166 11.00 -1.09 15.16
C MET A 166 12.34 -1.16 15.88
#